data_29daea7dd7c1392cd8781d2fb7be078e
#
_entry.id   29daea7dd7c1392cd8781d2fb7be078e
#
_cell.length_a   1.000
_cell.length_b   1.000
_cell.length_c   1.000
_cell.angle_alpha   90.00
_cell.angle_beta   90.00
_cell.angle_gamma   90.00
#
_symmetry.space_group_name_H-M   'P 1'
#
loop_
_entity.id
_entity.type
_entity.pdbx_description
1 polymer ?
#
loop_
_entity_poly.entity_id
_entity_poly.type
_entity_poly.pdbx_seq_one_letter_code
_entity_poly.pdbx_strand_id
1 'polypeptide(L)'
;DALRFTRKLYRPDNAIFFAYGDIDFKKLVKLIQKALGECPKGRELACSTDCKSAETPTEERIAEETPTGETPTEEMEAGDANHKVQSSKFNVQSKVAGQTIVMQKNTHQAHVMIGTRAYDVNDDRRMPLYLLNNILGGPGMNAKLNRALREHNGLVYTVESTMVAYGDTGTWSIYFGCDEHDIKRCLRLVSKELDRMMEKPLSDSQLKAAKKQIKGQIGVACDNRENFALDFGKSFLHYGWEKNVDCLYEQVEAITSQQIQDVARELFDKNRLITLIFK
;
A
#
# COMPACT_ATOMS: atom_id res chain seq x y z
N ASP A 1 -0.51 29.80 -11.40
CA ASP A 1 -0.81 28.68 -10.48
C ASP A 1 0.43 27.83 -10.17
N ALA A 2 1.24 27.42 -11.19
CA ALA A 2 2.46 26.65 -10.96
C ALA A 2 3.49 27.38 -10.07
N LEU A 3 3.78 28.65 -10.35
CA LEU A 3 4.70 29.47 -9.54
C LEU A 3 4.19 29.67 -8.09
N ARG A 4 2.88 29.77 -7.91
CA ARG A 4 2.28 29.87 -6.58
C ARG A 4 2.41 28.55 -5.81
N PHE A 5 2.21 27.43 -6.49
CA PHE A 5 2.38 26.09 -5.94
C PHE A 5 3.83 25.84 -5.50
N THR A 6 4.81 26.12 -6.39
CA THR A 6 6.23 25.92 -6.09
C THR A 6 6.70 26.81 -4.93
N ARG A 7 6.33 28.10 -4.91
CA ARG A 7 6.68 29.00 -3.80
C ARG A 7 6.09 28.56 -2.46
N LYS A 8 4.90 27.90 -2.47
CA LYS A 8 4.25 27.44 -1.26
C LYS A 8 4.85 26.13 -0.74
N LEU A 9 5.18 25.19 -1.63
CA LEU A 9 5.51 23.81 -1.26
C LEU A 9 7.00 23.46 -1.40
N TYR A 10 7.74 24.10 -2.33
CA TYR A 10 9.16 23.81 -2.55
C TYR A 10 10.01 24.70 -1.66
N ARG A 11 10.01 24.37 -0.38
CA ARG A 11 10.78 25.08 0.65
C ARG A 11 11.66 24.08 1.40
N PRO A 12 12.82 24.50 1.91
CA PRO A 12 13.75 23.64 2.64
C PRO A 12 13.11 22.97 3.87
N ASP A 13 12.19 23.68 4.56
CA ASP A 13 11.45 23.18 5.72
C ASP A 13 10.35 22.15 5.37
N ASN A 14 10.04 21.99 4.09
CA ASN A 14 9.05 21.04 3.55
C ASN A 14 9.69 20.05 2.57
N ALA A 15 10.98 19.78 2.71
CA ALA A 15 11.73 18.91 1.80
C ALA A 15 12.63 17.96 2.60
N ILE A 16 12.85 16.77 2.05
CA ILE A 16 13.83 15.81 2.53
C ILE A 16 14.86 15.60 1.45
N PHE A 17 16.14 15.69 1.82
CA PHE A 17 17.25 15.37 0.95
C PHE A 17 17.76 13.97 1.32
N PHE A 18 17.63 13.06 0.39
CA PHE A 18 18.15 11.70 0.52
C PHE A 18 19.33 11.52 -0.43
N ALA A 19 20.44 11.03 0.10
CA ALA A 19 21.62 10.71 -0.70
C ALA A 19 22.11 9.30 -0.34
N TYR A 20 22.38 8.50 -1.36
CA TYR A 20 22.85 7.13 -1.24
C TYR A 20 24.02 6.88 -2.19
N GLY A 21 25.15 6.41 -1.66
CA GLY A 21 26.35 6.10 -2.43
C GLY A 21 27.64 6.38 -1.65
N ASP A 22 28.76 6.39 -2.35
CA ASP A 22 30.06 6.77 -1.78
C ASP A 22 30.15 8.31 -1.72
N ILE A 23 29.63 8.85 -0.62
CA ILE A 23 29.47 10.29 -0.43
C ILE A 23 30.04 10.70 0.94
N ASP A 24 30.89 11.74 0.95
CA ASP A 24 31.24 12.41 2.20
C ASP A 24 30.03 13.19 2.74
N PHE A 25 29.33 12.59 3.69
CA PHE A 25 28.13 13.16 4.29
C PHE A 25 28.35 14.57 4.85
N LYS A 26 29.47 14.82 5.54
CA LYS A 26 29.76 16.13 6.13
C LYS A 26 29.94 17.20 5.05
N LYS A 27 30.58 16.86 3.95
CA LYS A 27 30.76 17.75 2.80
C LYS A 27 29.44 18.03 2.11
N LEU A 28 28.60 17.00 1.92
CA LEU A 28 27.26 17.13 1.34
C LEU A 28 26.38 18.07 2.17
N VAL A 29 26.31 17.86 3.50
CA VAL A 29 25.52 18.70 4.40
C VAL A 29 25.96 20.17 4.30
N LYS A 30 27.28 20.46 4.29
CA LYS A 30 27.80 21.82 4.12
C LYS A 30 27.40 22.44 2.79
N LEU A 31 27.40 21.66 1.71
CA LEU A 31 26.99 22.15 0.38
C LEU A 31 25.50 22.48 0.34
N ILE A 32 24.67 21.61 0.92
CA ILE A 32 23.22 21.83 1.01
C ILE A 32 22.91 23.07 1.87
N GLN A 33 23.53 23.21 3.04
CA GLN A 33 23.38 24.38 3.90
C GLN A 33 23.81 25.67 3.19
N LYS A 34 24.93 25.64 2.46
CA LYS A 34 25.37 26.79 1.67
C LYS A 34 24.40 27.18 0.55
N ALA A 35 23.77 26.18 -0.09
CA ALA A 35 22.85 26.40 -1.21
C ALA A 35 21.46 26.90 -0.78
N LEU A 36 20.99 26.43 0.37
CA LEU A 36 19.62 26.68 0.84
C LEU A 36 19.53 27.73 1.96
N GLY A 37 20.67 28.15 2.53
CA GLY A 37 20.73 29.01 3.70
C GLY A 37 20.47 28.25 5.00
N GLU A 38 20.36 29.00 6.12
CA GLU A 38 19.98 28.41 7.40
C GLU A 38 18.52 28.00 7.35
N CYS A 39 18.27 26.70 7.39
CA CYS A 39 16.94 26.17 7.53
C CYS A 39 16.44 26.47 8.97
N PRO A 40 15.24 27.05 9.17
CA PRO A 40 14.65 27.12 10.51
C PRO A 40 14.65 25.72 11.10
N LYS A 41 15.04 25.59 12.37
CA LYS A 41 15.10 24.28 13.06
C LYS A 41 13.77 23.57 12.87
N GLY A 42 13.74 22.62 11.95
CA GLY A 42 12.61 21.71 11.76
C GLY A 42 12.39 20.88 13.01
N ARG A 43 11.20 20.34 13.18
CA ARG A 43 10.87 19.40 14.26
C ARG A 43 12.03 18.43 14.46
N GLU A 44 12.53 18.33 15.68
CA GLU A 44 13.41 17.23 16.07
C GLU A 44 12.61 15.94 15.87
N LEU A 45 12.86 15.26 14.77
CA LEU A 45 12.37 13.90 14.57
C LEU A 45 13.17 13.04 15.55
N ALA A 46 12.48 12.46 16.53
CA ALA A 46 13.07 11.50 17.43
C ALA A 46 13.61 10.33 16.59
N CYS A 47 14.93 10.24 16.51
CA CYS A 47 15.60 9.07 15.95
C CYS A 47 15.32 7.91 16.91
N SER A 48 14.33 7.08 16.60
CA SER A 48 14.11 5.84 17.34
C SER A 48 15.09 4.80 16.82
N THR A 49 16.20 4.65 17.52
CA THR A 49 17.18 3.58 17.31
C THR A 49 16.68 2.21 17.81
N ASP A 50 15.47 2.16 18.34
CA ASP A 50 14.90 0.93 18.88
C ASP A 50 13.82 0.39 17.95
N CYS A 51 14.03 -0.86 17.55
CA CYS A 51 13.07 -1.72 16.83
C CYS A 51 11.87 -2.12 17.74
N LYS A 52 11.58 -1.31 18.75
CA LYS A 52 10.41 -1.50 19.61
C LYS A 52 9.22 -0.79 18.95
N SER A 53 8.14 -1.54 18.82
CA SER A 53 6.80 -1.11 18.42
C SER A 53 6.59 0.38 18.70
N ALA A 54 6.26 1.14 17.65
CA ALA A 54 5.80 2.52 17.82
C ALA A 54 4.61 2.50 18.79
N GLU A 55 4.85 2.97 20.01
CA GLU A 55 3.78 3.26 20.94
C GLU A 55 2.90 4.30 20.26
N THR A 56 1.65 3.94 20.06
CA THR A 56 0.59 4.86 19.63
C THR A 56 0.66 6.13 20.47
N PRO A 57 0.67 7.31 19.85
CA PRO A 57 0.48 8.55 20.62
C PRO A 57 -0.90 8.45 21.27
N THR A 58 -0.92 8.33 22.59
CA THR A 58 -2.13 8.43 23.40
C THR A 58 -2.86 9.73 23.07
N GLU A 59 -4.18 9.62 22.91
CA GLU A 59 -5.13 10.69 22.56
C GLU A 59 -5.16 11.92 23.49
N GLU A 60 -4.26 12.03 24.45
CA GLU A 60 -4.24 13.10 25.46
C GLU A 60 -3.48 14.40 25.06
N ARG A 61 -2.98 14.52 23.83
CA ARG A 61 -2.25 15.74 23.39
C ARG A 61 -2.90 16.55 22.28
N ILE A 62 -4.17 16.31 21.95
CA ILE A 62 -4.90 17.09 20.93
C ILE A 62 -6.02 17.97 21.54
N ALA A 63 -6.05 18.13 22.84
CA ALA A 63 -7.06 18.95 23.51
C ALA A 63 -6.46 20.17 24.21
N GLU A 64 -5.75 21.05 23.50
CA GLU A 64 -5.50 22.43 23.92
C GLU A 64 -4.82 23.17 22.77
N GLU A 65 -5.59 23.94 22.05
CA GLU A 65 -5.31 25.22 21.40
C GLU A 65 -6.20 25.39 20.16
N THR A 66 -7.45 25.78 20.42
CA THR A 66 -8.26 26.49 19.43
C THR A 66 -8.18 28.01 19.78
N PRO A 67 -7.57 28.80 18.91
CA PRO A 67 -7.81 30.25 18.99
C PRO A 67 -9.10 30.55 18.23
N THR A 68 -10.08 31.00 18.96
CA THR A 68 -11.22 31.74 18.44
C THR A 68 -10.73 33.05 17.81
N GLY A 69 -10.95 33.19 16.52
CA GLY A 69 -10.66 34.40 15.76
C GLY A 69 -11.67 34.54 14.63
N GLU A 70 -12.49 35.56 14.81
CA GLU A 70 -13.64 35.97 13.99
C GLU A 70 -13.32 36.17 12.50
N THR A 71 -14.26 35.77 11.65
CA THR A 71 -14.36 36.06 10.21
C THR A 71 -14.63 37.54 9.96
N PRO A 72 -14.10 38.10 8.86
CA PRO A 72 -14.85 39.04 8.03
C PRO A 72 -15.18 38.43 6.67
N THR A 73 -16.45 38.41 6.39
CA THR A 73 -17.09 38.27 5.09
C THR A 73 -16.66 39.40 4.18
N GLU A 74 -16.09 39.09 3.02
CA GLU A 74 -16.13 39.96 1.86
C GLU A 74 -16.65 39.17 0.64
N GLU A 75 -17.82 39.59 0.20
CA GLU A 75 -18.46 39.23 -1.06
C GLU A 75 -17.65 39.81 -2.22
N MET A 76 -17.30 38.98 -3.22
CA MET A 76 -17.02 39.48 -4.56
C MET A 76 -17.62 38.54 -5.61
N GLU A 77 -18.43 39.15 -6.45
CA GLU A 77 -19.32 38.60 -7.49
C GLU A 77 -18.58 37.90 -8.64
N ALA A 78 -19.28 36.93 -9.16
CA ALA A 78 -19.51 36.40 -10.50
C ALA A 78 -18.48 36.68 -11.62
N GLY A 79 -17.95 35.59 -12.15
CA GLY A 79 -17.35 35.44 -13.48
C GLY A 79 -17.63 34.04 -14.00
N ASP A 80 -18.58 33.92 -14.87
CA ASP A 80 -19.11 32.72 -15.52
C ASP A 80 -18.02 32.00 -16.36
N ALA A 81 -17.71 30.76 -16.08
CA ALA A 81 -17.20 29.80 -17.05
C ALA A 81 -17.54 28.38 -16.60
N ASN A 82 -18.64 27.96 -17.15
CA ASN A 82 -19.27 26.66 -16.98
C ASN A 82 -18.37 25.52 -17.52
N HIS A 83 -17.61 24.86 -16.64
CA HIS A 83 -17.11 23.51 -16.86
C HIS A 83 -17.43 22.69 -15.62
N LYS A 84 -18.65 22.18 -15.58
CA LYS A 84 -19.08 21.17 -14.60
C LYS A 84 -18.28 19.90 -14.85
N VAL A 85 -17.11 19.79 -14.20
CA VAL A 85 -16.61 18.48 -13.81
C VAL A 85 -17.54 18.01 -12.68
N GLN A 86 -18.47 17.15 -13.03
CA GLN A 86 -19.23 16.39 -12.04
C GLN A 86 -18.24 15.47 -11.29
N SER A 87 -17.67 15.98 -10.20
CA SER A 87 -17.14 15.12 -9.15
C SER A 87 -18.36 14.44 -8.53
N SER A 88 -18.74 13.28 -9.06
CA SER A 88 -19.61 12.37 -8.37
C SER A 88 -18.94 12.02 -7.06
N LYS A 89 -19.39 12.63 -5.97
CA LYS A 89 -19.06 12.19 -4.60
C LYS A 89 -19.60 10.76 -4.50
N PHE A 90 -18.77 9.79 -4.82
CA PHE A 90 -19.03 8.39 -4.51
C PHE A 90 -19.03 8.27 -3.00
N ASN A 91 -20.19 8.40 -2.41
CA ASN A 91 -20.41 8.07 -1.00
C ASN A 91 -20.42 6.52 -0.91
N VAL A 92 -19.21 5.92 -0.92
CA VAL A 92 -18.98 4.46 -0.88
C VAL A 92 -19.03 3.97 0.56
N GLN A 93 -19.92 4.50 1.37
CA GLN A 93 -20.14 3.92 2.68
C GLN A 93 -21.14 2.75 2.57
N SER A 94 -20.64 1.54 2.79
CA SER A 94 -21.34 0.34 3.27
C SER A 94 -22.29 -0.44 2.35
N LYS A 95 -22.58 -0.04 1.10
CA LYS A 95 -23.57 -0.78 0.26
C LYS A 95 -22.95 -1.66 -0.84
N VAL A 96 -21.63 -1.68 -1.02
CA VAL A 96 -20.98 -2.34 -2.17
C VAL A 96 -20.25 -3.63 -1.79
N ALA A 97 -20.06 -3.90 -0.50
CA ALA A 97 -19.43 -5.14 -0.04
C ALA A 97 -20.25 -6.37 -0.45
N GLY A 98 -19.58 -7.41 -0.92
CA GLY A 98 -20.22 -8.64 -1.43
C GLY A 98 -20.84 -8.51 -2.83
N GLN A 99 -20.62 -7.38 -3.55
CA GLN A 99 -21.24 -7.15 -4.85
C GLN A 99 -20.31 -7.47 -6.01
N THR A 100 -20.93 -7.89 -7.13
CA THR A 100 -20.26 -7.98 -8.45
C THR A 100 -20.78 -6.85 -9.34
N ILE A 101 -19.87 -6.01 -9.80
CA ILE A 101 -20.14 -4.90 -10.70
C ILE A 101 -19.60 -5.26 -12.08
N VAL A 102 -20.47 -5.24 -13.10
CA VAL A 102 -20.10 -5.54 -14.48
C VAL A 102 -20.24 -4.28 -15.32
N MET A 103 -19.19 -3.92 -16.04
CA MET A 103 -19.16 -2.78 -16.94
C MET A 103 -18.79 -3.22 -18.35
N GLN A 104 -19.66 -2.89 -19.32
CA GLN A 104 -19.39 -3.15 -20.74
C GLN A 104 -18.43 -2.08 -21.29
N LYS A 105 -17.29 -2.52 -21.82
CA LYS A 105 -16.24 -1.64 -22.36
C LYS A 105 -15.75 -2.06 -23.76
N ASN A 106 -16.36 -3.12 -24.34
CA ASN A 106 -15.97 -3.67 -25.65
C ASN A 106 -14.45 -3.94 -25.74
N THR A 107 -13.88 -4.51 -24.71
CA THR A 107 -12.47 -4.89 -24.67
C THR A 107 -12.30 -6.29 -25.26
N HIS A 108 -11.14 -6.55 -25.90
CA HIS A 108 -10.85 -7.90 -26.44
C HIS A 108 -10.75 -8.97 -25.35
N GLN A 109 -10.37 -8.58 -24.16
CA GLN A 109 -10.30 -9.45 -22.99
C GLN A 109 -11.13 -8.86 -21.84
N ALA A 110 -11.66 -9.73 -21.03
CA ALA A 110 -12.27 -9.32 -19.77
C ALA A 110 -11.19 -9.07 -18.72
N HIS A 111 -11.30 -7.94 -18.03
CA HIS A 111 -10.45 -7.58 -16.91
C HIS A 111 -11.24 -7.72 -15.62
N VAL A 112 -10.76 -8.54 -14.70
CA VAL A 112 -11.43 -8.83 -13.44
C VAL A 112 -10.56 -8.36 -12.29
N MET A 113 -11.16 -7.61 -11.38
CA MET A 113 -10.55 -7.22 -10.10
C MET A 113 -11.45 -7.66 -8.95
N ILE A 114 -10.85 -8.34 -7.98
CA ILE A 114 -11.51 -8.72 -6.73
C ILE A 114 -10.75 -8.03 -5.62
N GLY A 115 -11.43 -7.30 -4.73
CA GLY A 115 -10.72 -6.56 -3.70
C GLY A 115 -11.57 -6.25 -2.48
N THR A 116 -10.90 -5.78 -1.44
CA THR A 116 -11.50 -5.32 -0.19
C THR A 116 -10.63 -4.27 0.47
N ARG A 117 -11.17 -3.58 1.47
CA ARG A 117 -10.37 -2.77 2.40
C ARG A 117 -9.46 -3.68 3.21
N ALA A 118 -8.24 -3.21 3.43
CA ALA A 118 -7.21 -3.88 4.21
C ALA A 118 -6.64 -2.94 5.28
N TYR A 119 -5.52 -3.30 5.84
CA TYR A 119 -4.90 -2.64 6.98
C TYR A 119 -4.09 -1.40 6.56
N ASP A 120 -4.08 -0.40 7.43
CA ASP A 120 -3.21 0.76 7.29
C ASP A 120 -1.74 0.42 7.60
N VAL A 121 -0.87 1.43 7.52
CA VAL A 121 0.58 1.24 7.69
C VAL A 121 1.00 0.91 9.12
N ASN A 122 0.19 1.26 10.11
CA ASN A 122 0.50 1.07 11.54
C ASN A 122 -0.09 -0.22 12.10
N ASP A 123 -0.94 -0.92 11.34
CA ASP A 123 -1.59 -2.15 11.79
C ASP A 123 -0.61 -3.34 11.75
N ASP A 124 -0.44 -4.04 12.85
CA ASP A 124 0.46 -5.20 12.97
C ASP A 124 0.08 -6.34 12.02
N ARG A 125 -1.21 -6.45 11.65
CA ARG A 125 -1.71 -7.46 10.70
C ARG A 125 -1.25 -7.21 9.26
N ARG A 126 -0.70 -6.04 8.98
CA ARG A 126 -0.14 -5.69 7.67
C ARG A 126 0.96 -6.65 7.25
N MET A 127 1.84 -7.06 8.17
CA MET A 127 2.95 -7.95 7.83
C MET A 127 2.51 -9.39 7.52
N PRO A 128 1.62 -10.02 8.29
CA PRO A 128 0.95 -11.27 7.89
C PRO A 128 0.23 -11.17 6.53
N LEU A 129 -0.48 -10.05 6.26
CA LEU A 129 -1.10 -9.82 4.95
C LEU A 129 -0.06 -9.70 3.83
N TYR A 130 1.06 -9.05 4.06
CA TYR A 130 2.14 -8.93 3.08
C TYR A 130 2.68 -10.32 2.67
N LEU A 131 2.89 -11.20 3.64
CA LEU A 131 3.32 -12.58 3.37
C LEU A 131 2.21 -13.39 2.67
N LEU A 132 0.95 -13.27 3.09
CA LEU A 132 -0.20 -13.91 2.47
C LEU A 132 -0.37 -13.47 1.01
N ASN A 133 -0.26 -12.17 0.74
CA ASN A 133 -0.32 -11.59 -0.59
C ASN A 133 0.76 -12.17 -1.51
N ASN A 134 1.99 -12.31 -1.02
CA ASN A 134 3.09 -12.92 -1.76
C ASN A 134 2.85 -14.40 -2.08
N ILE A 135 2.29 -15.16 -1.15
CA ILE A 135 1.91 -16.57 -1.35
C ILE A 135 0.81 -16.72 -2.40
N LEU A 136 -0.18 -15.82 -2.40
CA LEU A 136 -1.32 -15.88 -3.32
C LEU A 136 -0.94 -15.47 -4.74
N GLY A 137 -0.39 -14.30 -4.92
CA GLY A 137 -0.17 -13.71 -6.24
C GLY A 137 1.09 -12.84 -6.33
N GLY A 138 2.13 -13.17 -5.55
CA GLY A 138 3.44 -12.54 -5.67
C GLY A 138 4.11 -12.84 -7.02
N PRO A 139 5.29 -12.22 -7.28
CA PRO A 139 5.95 -12.27 -8.60
C PRO A 139 6.51 -13.65 -8.98
N GLY A 140 6.44 -14.65 -8.09
CA GLY A 140 6.94 -16.01 -8.36
C GLY A 140 5.94 -16.87 -9.14
N MET A 141 6.44 -17.70 -10.06
CA MET A 141 5.61 -18.69 -10.77
C MET A 141 4.94 -19.71 -9.84
N ASN A 142 5.47 -19.90 -8.64
CA ASN A 142 4.94 -20.77 -7.60
C ASN A 142 3.78 -20.16 -6.80
N ALA A 143 3.42 -18.91 -7.04
CA ALA A 143 2.27 -18.27 -6.42
C ALA A 143 0.99 -19.06 -6.69
N LYS A 144 0.12 -19.21 -5.66
CA LYS A 144 -1.04 -20.12 -5.74
C LYS A 144 -2.00 -19.78 -6.87
N LEU A 145 -2.28 -18.49 -7.08
CA LEU A 145 -3.16 -18.02 -8.15
C LEU A 145 -2.53 -18.23 -9.52
N ASN A 146 -1.24 -17.96 -9.67
CA ASN A 146 -0.53 -18.20 -10.92
C ASN A 146 -0.59 -19.68 -11.31
N ARG A 147 -0.30 -20.56 -10.36
CA ARG A 147 -0.42 -22.01 -10.59
C ARG A 147 -1.85 -22.43 -10.92
N ALA A 148 -2.85 -21.92 -10.20
CA ALA A 148 -4.25 -22.32 -10.37
C ALA A 148 -4.86 -21.83 -11.70
N LEU A 149 -4.60 -20.58 -12.11
CA LEU A 149 -5.24 -19.99 -13.28
C LEU A 149 -4.39 -20.12 -14.55
N ARG A 150 -3.09 -19.90 -14.43
CA ARG A 150 -2.19 -19.88 -15.59
C ARG A 150 -1.57 -21.26 -15.86
N GLU A 151 -0.75 -21.78 -14.93
CA GLU A 151 0.07 -22.95 -15.18
C GLU A 151 -0.77 -24.24 -15.37
N HIS A 152 -1.77 -24.46 -14.53
CA HIS A 152 -2.58 -25.67 -14.59
C HIS A 152 -3.75 -25.59 -15.56
N ASN A 153 -4.28 -24.41 -15.82
CA ASN A 153 -5.51 -24.25 -16.60
C ASN A 153 -5.36 -23.37 -17.85
N GLY A 154 -4.29 -22.59 -18.01
CA GLY A 154 -4.05 -21.75 -19.18
C GLY A 154 -5.11 -20.68 -19.44
N LEU A 155 -5.84 -20.23 -18.38
CA LEU A 155 -6.99 -19.33 -18.52
C LEU A 155 -6.61 -17.85 -18.55
N VAL A 156 -5.44 -17.52 -18.02
CA VAL A 156 -4.99 -16.12 -17.89
C VAL A 156 -3.54 -16.00 -18.31
N TYR A 157 -3.17 -14.87 -18.89
CA TYR A 157 -1.78 -14.54 -19.15
C TYR A 157 -1.10 -13.96 -17.91
N THR A 158 -1.80 -13.09 -17.21
CA THR A 158 -1.31 -12.42 -15.99
C THR A 158 -2.34 -12.57 -14.89
N VAL A 159 -1.87 -12.89 -13.70
CA VAL A 159 -2.62 -12.82 -12.45
C VAL A 159 -1.71 -12.33 -11.35
N GLU A 160 -2.14 -11.34 -10.63
CA GLU A 160 -1.37 -10.75 -9.54
C GLU A 160 -2.26 -10.42 -8.35
N SER A 161 -1.68 -10.42 -7.16
CA SER A 161 -2.30 -9.96 -5.94
C SER A 161 -1.47 -8.80 -5.40
N THR A 162 -2.13 -7.69 -5.12
CA THR A 162 -1.50 -6.46 -4.66
C THR A 162 -2.11 -6.00 -3.35
N MET A 163 -1.30 -5.36 -2.53
CA MET A 163 -1.75 -4.65 -1.35
C MET A 163 -1.12 -3.27 -1.30
N VAL A 164 -1.90 -2.30 -0.85
CA VAL A 164 -1.42 -0.93 -0.61
C VAL A 164 -1.89 -0.52 0.77
N ALA A 165 -0.96 -0.04 1.60
CA ALA A 165 -1.26 0.51 2.92
C ALA A 165 -1.05 2.02 2.89
N TYR A 166 -2.04 2.77 3.39
CA TYR A 166 -2.03 4.22 3.56
C TYR A 166 -1.97 4.55 5.04
N GLY A 167 -1.89 5.84 5.40
CA GLY A 167 -1.81 6.28 6.78
C GLY A 167 -3.07 6.01 7.62
N ASP A 168 -4.22 5.87 6.97
CA ASP A 168 -5.55 5.74 7.58
C ASP A 168 -6.33 4.51 7.11
N THR A 169 -5.85 3.79 6.11
CA THR A 169 -6.55 2.62 5.52
C THR A 169 -5.59 1.79 4.68
N GLY A 170 -6.09 0.69 4.15
CA GLY A 170 -5.39 -0.11 3.15
C GLY A 170 -6.35 -0.71 2.13
N THR A 171 -5.77 -1.25 1.07
CA THR A 171 -6.50 -2.02 0.07
C THR A 171 -5.75 -3.31 -0.26
N TRP A 172 -6.50 -4.35 -0.51
CA TRP A 172 -5.99 -5.60 -1.06
C TRP A 172 -6.83 -5.98 -2.27
N SER A 173 -6.18 -6.45 -3.34
CA SER A 173 -6.87 -6.85 -4.56
C SER A 173 -6.14 -7.95 -5.33
N ILE A 174 -6.92 -8.75 -6.06
CA ILE A 174 -6.47 -9.66 -7.10
C ILE A 174 -6.92 -9.09 -8.44
N TYR A 175 -6.01 -9.07 -9.40
CA TYR A 175 -6.30 -8.69 -10.78
C TYR A 175 -5.91 -9.83 -11.73
N PHE A 176 -6.75 -10.09 -12.74
CA PHE A 176 -6.42 -10.96 -13.86
C PHE A 176 -7.18 -10.56 -15.14
N GLY A 177 -6.56 -10.88 -16.29
CA GLY A 177 -7.19 -10.79 -17.60
C GLY A 177 -7.48 -12.19 -18.16
N CYS A 178 -8.69 -12.41 -18.68
CA CYS A 178 -9.09 -13.69 -19.28
C CYS A 178 -10.08 -13.48 -20.43
N ASP A 179 -10.37 -14.54 -21.16
CA ASP A 179 -11.46 -14.52 -22.14
C ASP A 179 -12.82 -14.41 -21.45
N GLU A 180 -13.78 -13.76 -22.08
CA GLU A 180 -15.10 -13.50 -21.49
C GLU A 180 -15.82 -14.77 -21.04
N HIS A 181 -15.72 -15.85 -21.82
CA HIS A 181 -16.36 -17.13 -21.49
C HIS A 181 -15.73 -17.85 -20.28
N ASP A 182 -14.46 -17.51 -19.93
CA ASP A 182 -13.73 -18.13 -18.83
C ASP A 182 -13.87 -17.38 -17.49
N ILE A 183 -14.50 -16.20 -17.45
CA ILE A 183 -14.66 -15.40 -16.23
C ILE A 183 -15.18 -16.25 -15.06
N LYS A 184 -16.29 -17.00 -15.27
CA LYS A 184 -16.91 -17.80 -14.21
C LYS A 184 -15.98 -18.90 -13.70
N ARG A 185 -15.17 -19.48 -14.58
CA ARG A 185 -14.21 -20.53 -14.25
C ARG A 185 -13.05 -19.95 -13.45
N CYS A 186 -12.51 -18.81 -13.87
CA CYS A 186 -11.47 -18.08 -13.15
C CYS A 186 -11.92 -17.67 -11.75
N LEU A 187 -13.10 -17.06 -11.61
CA LEU A 187 -13.67 -16.65 -10.31
C LEU A 187 -13.81 -17.84 -9.36
N ARG A 188 -14.25 -19.01 -9.86
CA ARG A 188 -14.36 -20.23 -9.06
C ARG A 188 -13.01 -20.74 -8.56
N LEU A 189 -11.97 -20.70 -9.42
CA LEU A 189 -10.62 -21.09 -9.04
C LEU A 189 -10.01 -20.14 -8.02
N VAL A 190 -10.20 -18.83 -8.21
CA VAL A 190 -9.77 -17.82 -7.22
C VAL A 190 -10.44 -18.10 -5.88
N SER A 191 -11.78 -18.20 -5.84
CA SER A 191 -12.51 -18.48 -4.61
C SER A 191 -12.00 -19.74 -3.91
N LYS A 192 -11.72 -20.80 -4.68
CA LYS A 192 -11.19 -22.05 -4.12
C LYS A 192 -9.82 -21.87 -3.45
N GLU A 193 -8.94 -21.06 -4.01
CA GLU A 193 -7.64 -20.79 -3.38
C GLU A 193 -7.79 -19.90 -2.14
N LEU A 194 -8.70 -18.91 -2.16
CA LEU A 194 -9.00 -18.09 -0.99
C LEU A 194 -9.64 -18.93 0.14
N ASP A 195 -10.64 -19.78 -0.18
CA ASP A 195 -11.28 -20.69 0.78
C ASP A 195 -10.22 -21.61 1.43
N ARG A 196 -9.28 -22.16 0.67
CA ARG A 196 -8.17 -22.97 1.21
C ARG A 196 -7.30 -22.23 2.23
N MET A 197 -7.04 -20.94 2.01
CA MET A 197 -6.25 -20.16 2.96
C MET A 197 -7.01 -19.85 4.25
N MET A 198 -8.34 -19.76 4.19
CA MET A 198 -9.21 -19.59 5.35
C MET A 198 -9.39 -20.89 6.15
N GLU A 199 -9.52 -22.03 5.45
CA GLU A 199 -9.86 -23.31 6.08
C GLU A 199 -8.65 -23.95 6.78
N LYS A 200 -7.46 -23.88 6.15
CA LYS A 200 -6.28 -24.62 6.63
C LYS A 200 -5.09 -23.69 6.84
N PRO A 201 -4.47 -23.70 8.03
CA PRO A 201 -3.23 -22.99 8.24
C PRO A 201 -2.12 -23.57 7.35
N LEU A 202 -1.12 -22.77 7.06
CA LEU A 202 0.07 -23.26 6.37
C LEU A 202 0.83 -24.26 7.24
N SER A 203 1.38 -25.30 6.62
CA SER A 203 2.31 -26.18 7.30
C SER A 203 3.63 -25.45 7.58
N ASP A 204 4.41 -25.90 8.58
CA ASP A 204 5.69 -25.30 8.92
C ASP A 204 6.65 -25.23 7.73
N SER A 205 6.66 -26.25 6.89
CA SER A 205 7.46 -26.27 5.67
C SER A 205 7.03 -25.23 4.67
N GLN A 206 5.71 -25.02 4.48
CA GLN A 206 5.16 -24.00 3.59
C GLN A 206 5.44 -22.59 4.11
N LEU A 207 5.26 -22.36 5.42
CA LEU A 207 5.55 -21.10 6.06
C LEU A 207 7.04 -20.74 5.93
N LYS A 208 7.92 -21.69 6.24
CA LYS A 208 9.38 -21.52 6.11
C LYS A 208 9.79 -21.19 4.67
N ALA A 209 9.23 -21.88 3.70
CA ALA A 209 9.49 -21.63 2.28
C ALA A 209 9.02 -20.23 1.86
N ALA A 210 7.82 -19.81 2.28
CA ALA A 210 7.28 -18.48 1.99
C ALA A 210 8.12 -17.36 2.62
N LYS A 211 8.53 -17.51 3.88
CA LYS A 211 9.44 -16.56 4.55
C LYS A 211 10.78 -16.45 3.84
N LYS A 212 11.38 -17.58 3.45
CA LYS A 212 12.64 -17.59 2.71
C LYS A 212 12.52 -16.88 1.37
N GLN A 213 11.42 -17.12 0.65
CA GLN A 213 11.15 -16.49 -0.65
C GLN A 213 11.03 -14.97 -0.52
N ILE A 214 10.21 -14.49 0.41
CA ILE A 214 9.98 -13.06 0.56
C ILE A 214 11.24 -12.32 1.05
N LYS A 215 12.03 -12.94 1.94
CA LYS A 215 13.33 -12.39 2.36
C LYS A 215 14.30 -12.26 1.20
N GLY A 216 14.35 -13.25 0.31
CA GLY A 216 15.13 -13.17 -0.91
C GLY A 216 14.67 -12.04 -1.85
N GLN A 217 13.36 -11.84 -2.00
CA GLN A 217 12.79 -10.74 -2.80
C GLN A 217 13.11 -9.37 -2.20
N ILE A 218 13.03 -9.23 -0.88
CA ILE A 218 13.42 -8.00 -0.16
C ILE A 218 14.90 -7.70 -0.40
N GLY A 219 15.78 -8.70 -0.28
CA GLY A 219 17.21 -8.53 -0.55
C GLY A 219 17.48 -8.03 -1.96
N VAL A 220 16.89 -8.68 -2.98
CA VAL A 220 17.03 -8.25 -4.39
C VAL A 220 16.47 -6.85 -4.62
N ALA A 221 15.35 -6.50 -3.98
CA ALA A 221 14.77 -5.16 -4.09
C ALA A 221 15.67 -4.08 -3.46
N CYS A 222 16.38 -4.41 -2.37
CA CYS A 222 17.33 -3.51 -1.72
C CYS A 222 18.61 -3.28 -2.54
N ASP A 223 19.00 -4.23 -3.39
CA ASP A 223 20.14 -4.07 -4.30
C ASP A 223 19.88 -3.03 -5.38
N ASN A 224 18.62 -2.77 -5.71
CA ASN A 224 18.25 -1.66 -6.59
C ASN A 224 18.29 -0.35 -5.81
N ARG A 225 19.42 0.35 -5.92
CA ARG A 225 19.73 1.56 -5.14
C ARG A 225 18.73 2.69 -5.36
N GLU A 226 18.27 2.88 -6.59
CA GLU A 226 17.30 3.94 -6.94
C GLU A 226 15.95 3.68 -6.28
N ASN A 227 15.40 2.48 -6.42
CA ASN A 227 14.15 2.11 -5.78
C ASN A 227 14.23 2.14 -4.25
N PHE A 228 15.37 1.69 -3.70
CA PHE A 228 15.60 1.77 -2.26
C PHE A 228 15.60 3.22 -1.77
N ALA A 229 16.30 4.12 -2.48
CA ALA A 229 16.36 5.54 -2.13
C ALA A 229 14.97 6.21 -2.16
N LEU A 230 14.19 5.95 -3.22
CA LEU A 230 12.84 6.48 -3.36
C LEU A 230 11.91 5.96 -2.26
N ASP A 231 11.94 4.67 -1.98
CA ASP A 231 11.13 4.03 -0.94
C ASP A 231 11.51 4.53 0.46
N PHE A 232 12.80 4.68 0.74
CA PHE A 232 13.28 5.22 2.00
C PHE A 232 12.82 6.65 2.19
N GLY A 233 13.09 7.51 1.20
CA GLY A 233 12.72 8.93 1.25
C GLY A 233 11.21 9.12 1.40
N LYS A 234 10.41 8.32 0.70
CA LYS A 234 8.94 8.32 0.82
C LYS A 234 8.47 7.89 2.20
N SER A 235 9.01 6.81 2.75
CA SER A 235 8.64 6.32 4.08
C SER A 235 9.04 7.31 5.18
N PHE A 236 10.21 7.92 5.06
CA PHE A 236 10.66 8.94 5.99
C PHE A 236 9.80 10.23 5.91
N LEU A 237 9.47 10.68 4.69
CA LEU A 237 8.64 11.86 4.47
C LEU A 237 7.22 11.72 5.05
N HIS A 238 6.59 10.55 4.84
CA HIS A 238 5.21 10.32 5.25
C HIS A 238 5.07 9.92 6.71
N TYR A 239 6.02 9.13 7.24
CA TYR A 239 5.86 8.45 8.52
C TYR A 239 7.00 8.72 9.50
N GLY A 240 8.10 9.37 9.08
CA GLY A 240 9.30 9.54 9.89
C GLY A 240 10.08 8.24 10.12
N TRP A 241 9.79 7.18 9.37
CA TRP A 241 10.42 5.88 9.57
C TRP A 241 11.72 5.73 8.79
N GLU A 242 12.75 5.31 9.48
CA GLU A 242 13.96 4.80 8.85
C GLU A 242 13.72 3.34 8.41
N LYS A 243 13.91 3.09 7.12
CA LYS A 243 13.74 1.74 6.56
C LYS A 243 14.94 0.88 6.95
N ASN A 244 14.77 0.03 7.95
CA ASN A 244 15.76 -0.95 8.36
C ASN A 244 15.40 -2.34 7.82
N VAL A 245 16.27 -2.92 7.00
CA VAL A 245 16.05 -4.21 6.35
C VAL A 245 16.09 -5.35 7.36
N ASP A 246 16.96 -5.27 8.38
CA ASP A 246 17.08 -6.30 9.40
C ASP A 246 15.80 -6.37 10.24
N CYS A 247 15.25 -5.21 10.62
CA CYS A 247 13.97 -5.13 11.31
C CYS A 247 12.83 -5.75 10.47
N LEU A 248 12.83 -5.52 9.16
CA LEU A 248 11.85 -6.13 8.26
C LEU A 248 12.01 -7.65 8.20
N TYR A 249 13.24 -8.16 8.22
CA TYR A 249 13.50 -9.60 8.29
C TYR A 249 13.02 -10.22 9.60
N GLU A 250 13.22 -9.55 10.74
CA GLU A 250 12.71 -9.98 12.03
C GLU A 250 11.18 -10.01 12.07
N GLN A 251 10.52 -8.98 11.55
CA GLN A 251 9.07 -8.95 11.41
C GLN A 251 8.55 -10.12 10.57
N VAL A 252 9.20 -10.43 9.44
CA VAL A 252 8.84 -11.59 8.62
C VAL A 252 9.04 -12.90 9.36
N GLU A 253 10.14 -13.04 10.15
CA GLU A 253 10.37 -14.26 10.95
C GLU A 253 9.37 -14.43 12.08
N ALA A 254 8.87 -13.37 12.66
CA ALA A 254 7.88 -13.42 13.73
C ALA A 254 6.48 -13.87 13.27
N ILE A 255 6.17 -13.83 11.97
CA ILE A 255 4.85 -14.21 11.44
C ILE A 255 4.57 -15.69 11.70
N THR A 256 3.38 -15.99 12.21
CA THR A 256 2.89 -17.36 12.44
C THR A 256 1.88 -17.78 11.38
N SER A 257 1.72 -19.11 11.21
CA SER A 257 0.66 -19.68 10.34
C SER A 257 -0.74 -19.24 10.76
N GLN A 258 -0.97 -19.12 12.06
CA GLN A 258 -2.25 -18.72 12.62
C GLN A 258 -2.59 -17.26 12.24
N GLN A 259 -1.64 -16.34 12.39
CA GLN A 259 -1.83 -14.94 11.99
C GLN A 259 -2.19 -14.80 10.50
N ILE A 260 -1.56 -15.59 9.63
CA ILE A 260 -1.88 -15.60 8.20
C ILE A 260 -3.30 -16.10 7.96
N GLN A 261 -3.72 -17.17 8.66
CA GLN A 261 -5.05 -17.70 8.55
C GLN A 261 -6.14 -16.74 9.08
N ASP A 262 -5.87 -16.07 10.19
CA ASP A 262 -6.79 -15.11 10.78
C ASP A 262 -7.00 -13.90 9.85
N VAL A 263 -5.92 -13.38 9.27
CA VAL A 263 -5.98 -12.34 8.23
C VAL A 263 -6.77 -12.82 7.00
N ALA A 264 -6.53 -14.06 6.54
CA ALA A 264 -7.28 -14.62 5.42
C ALA A 264 -8.77 -14.70 5.73
N ARG A 265 -9.16 -15.18 6.91
CA ARG A 265 -10.57 -15.26 7.35
C ARG A 265 -11.24 -13.91 7.45
N GLU A 266 -10.50 -12.89 7.91
CA GLU A 266 -11.03 -11.53 8.02
C GLU A 266 -11.26 -10.90 6.65
N LEU A 267 -10.27 -10.98 5.75
CA LEU A 267 -10.29 -10.23 4.49
C LEU A 267 -11.02 -10.95 3.36
N PHE A 268 -11.00 -12.29 3.33
CA PHE A 268 -11.57 -13.07 2.22
C PHE A 268 -13.02 -13.49 2.44
N ASP A 269 -13.68 -12.96 3.47
CA ASP A 269 -15.13 -13.13 3.62
C ASP A 269 -15.84 -12.61 2.36
N LYS A 270 -16.66 -13.49 1.77
CA LYS A 270 -17.42 -13.21 0.54
C LYS A 270 -18.31 -11.97 0.67
N ASN A 271 -18.77 -11.67 1.87
CA ASN A 271 -19.58 -10.48 2.15
C ASN A 271 -18.78 -9.17 2.13
N ARG A 272 -17.45 -9.24 2.20
CA ARG A 272 -16.54 -8.07 2.15
C ARG A 272 -15.94 -7.85 0.79
N LEU A 273 -15.80 -8.91 0.00
CA LEU A 273 -15.15 -8.85 -1.31
C LEU A 273 -16.04 -8.15 -2.34
N ILE A 274 -15.46 -7.24 -3.08
CA ILE A 274 -16.09 -6.57 -4.23
C ILE A 274 -15.43 -7.15 -5.48
N THR A 275 -16.26 -7.56 -6.46
CA THR A 275 -15.77 -8.02 -7.76
C THR A 275 -16.14 -7.02 -8.83
N LEU A 276 -15.15 -6.51 -9.56
CA LEU A 276 -15.32 -5.61 -10.69
C LEU A 276 -14.91 -6.34 -11.98
N ILE A 277 -15.79 -6.31 -12.97
CA ILE A 277 -15.58 -6.97 -14.27
C ILE A 277 -15.78 -5.94 -15.37
N PHE A 278 -14.72 -5.72 -16.16
CA PHE A 278 -14.78 -4.98 -17.42
C PHE A 278 -14.76 -5.99 -18.58
N LYS A 279 -15.73 -5.91 -19.50
CA LYS A 279 -15.82 -6.81 -20.64
C LYS A 279 -16.46 -6.13 -21.86
#